data_08b454fe5a7b28913ed12e195ccc8e05
#
_entry.id   08b454fe5a7b28913ed12e195ccc8e05
#
_cell.length_a   1.000
_cell.length_b   1.000
_cell.length_c   1.000
_cell.angle_alpha   90.00
_cell.angle_beta   90.00
_cell.angle_gamma   90.00
#
_symmetry.space_group_name_H-M   'P 1'
#
loop_
_entity.id
_entity.type
_entity.pdbx_description
1 polymer ?
#
loop_
_entity_poly.entity_id
_entity_poly.type
_entity_poly.pdbx_seq_one_letter_code
_entity_poly.pdbx_strand_id
1 'polypeptide(L)'
;MNLEDICFSLGADVPVFLRGSSSYAEGCGEILKDKYSSTSTYLLLIPNIFVSTAKIFNSKHLSFDKKLDKSKNSLLSALLLEDEMFKKHYFGLESLLGAHTFKKIKLSGSGSAMFIQDPDKEEIDIIFNKIENNFRVFQ
;
A
#
# COMPACT_ATOMS: atom_id res chain seq x y z
N MET A 1 -1.13 -32.63 -2.84
CA MET A 1 -1.22 -31.16 -2.61
C MET A 1 0.02 -30.78 -1.85
N ASN A 2 0.87 -29.96 -2.43
CA ASN A 2 2.09 -29.47 -1.77
C ASN A 2 1.77 -28.26 -0.86
N LEU A 3 2.76 -27.79 -0.09
CA LEU A 3 2.55 -26.68 0.85
C LEU A 3 2.21 -25.38 0.11
N GLU A 4 2.77 -25.16 -1.08
CA GLU A 4 2.49 -23.98 -1.90
C GLU A 4 1.03 -23.96 -2.39
N ASP A 5 0.50 -25.13 -2.81
CA ASP A 5 -0.91 -25.26 -3.21
C ASP A 5 -1.86 -24.92 -2.05
N ILE A 6 -1.51 -25.38 -0.82
CA ILE A 6 -2.28 -25.06 0.38
C ILE A 6 -2.25 -23.56 0.65
N CYS A 7 -1.05 -22.96 0.62
CA CYS A 7 -0.89 -21.52 0.83
C CYS A 7 -1.68 -20.69 -0.18
N PHE A 8 -1.62 -21.04 -1.46
CA PHE A 8 -2.37 -20.35 -2.50
C PHE A 8 -3.89 -20.46 -2.30
N SER A 9 -4.37 -21.62 -1.82
CA SER A 9 -5.80 -21.80 -1.50
C SER A 9 -6.31 -20.91 -0.36
N LEU A 10 -5.41 -20.45 0.52
CA LEU A 10 -5.72 -19.52 1.61
C LEU A 10 -5.74 -18.06 1.15
N GLY A 11 -5.03 -17.74 0.08
CA GLY A 11 -5.00 -16.41 -0.51
C GLY A 11 -3.79 -16.22 -1.43
N ALA A 12 -3.96 -15.38 -2.44
CA ALA A 12 -2.94 -15.14 -3.47
C ALA A 12 -1.60 -14.60 -2.93
N ASP A 13 -1.64 -13.88 -1.81
CA ASP A 13 -0.44 -13.30 -1.19
C ASP A 13 0.29 -14.26 -0.22
N VAL A 14 -0.36 -15.38 0.18
CA VAL A 14 0.20 -16.29 1.19
C VAL A 14 1.49 -16.97 0.73
N PRO A 15 1.66 -17.39 -0.53
CA PRO A 15 2.91 -17.98 -1.01
C PRO A 15 4.13 -17.06 -0.87
N VAL A 16 3.97 -15.76 -1.02
CA VAL A 16 5.06 -14.77 -0.83
C VAL A 16 5.57 -14.78 0.61
N PHE A 17 4.66 -14.86 1.58
CA PHE A 17 5.02 -14.93 3.00
C PHE A 17 5.69 -16.25 3.36
N LEU A 18 5.25 -17.36 2.78
CA LEU A 18 5.90 -18.65 2.96
C LEU A 18 7.34 -18.64 2.44
N ARG A 19 7.59 -17.99 1.30
CA ARG A 19 8.92 -17.87 0.72
C ARG A 19 9.88 -17.05 1.59
N GLY A 20 9.36 -16.05 2.30
CA GLY A 20 10.14 -15.23 3.24
C GLY A 20 11.23 -14.36 2.59
N SER A 21 11.16 -14.13 1.28
CA SER A 21 12.09 -13.29 0.53
C SER A 21 11.36 -12.39 -0.46
N SER A 22 12.01 -11.28 -0.85
CA SER A 22 11.47 -10.39 -1.86
C SER A 22 11.30 -11.13 -3.18
N SER A 23 10.10 -11.06 -3.74
CA SER A 23 9.73 -11.79 -4.94
C SER A 23 8.96 -10.92 -5.92
N TYR A 24 9.09 -11.23 -7.18
CA TYR A 24 8.22 -10.75 -8.23
C TYR A 24 7.10 -11.78 -8.42
N ALA A 25 5.86 -11.38 -8.26
CA ALA A 25 4.70 -12.24 -8.42
C ALA A 25 4.05 -12.01 -9.79
N GLU A 26 3.77 -13.09 -10.50
CA GLU A 26 3.05 -13.11 -11.79
C GLU A 26 1.81 -14.00 -11.67
N GLY A 27 0.94 -13.93 -12.69
CA GLY A 27 -0.33 -14.64 -12.66
C GLY A 27 -1.28 -14.02 -11.66
N CYS A 28 -1.89 -14.84 -10.79
CA CYS A 28 -2.69 -14.38 -9.63
C CYS A 28 -1.85 -14.27 -8.35
N GLY A 29 -0.50 -14.44 -8.42
CA GLY A 29 0.40 -14.45 -7.27
C GLY A 29 1.10 -15.80 -7.04
N GLU A 30 0.76 -16.82 -7.85
CA GLU A 30 1.29 -18.18 -7.74
C GLU A 30 2.68 -18.35 -8.34
N ILE A 31 3.08 -17.49 -9.29
CA ILE A 31 4.39 -17.57 -9.94
C ILE A 31 5.33 -16.57 -9.27
N LEU A 32 6.23 -17.08 -8.43
CA LEU A 32 7.17 -16.25 -7.67
C LEU A 32 8.58 -16.36 -8.28
N LYS A 33 9.13 -15.20 -8.63
CA LYS A 33 10.53 -15.06 -9.09
C LYS A 33 11.33 -14.29 -8.07
N ASP A 34 12.57 -14.71 -7.81
CA ASP A 34 13.45 -13.99 -6.90
C ASP A 34 13.67 -12.54 -7.34
N LYS A 35 13.58 -11.64 -6.39
CA LYS A 35 13.91 -10.24 -6.58
C LYS A 35 14.88 -9.81 -5.50
N TYR A 36 16.06 -9.35 -5.92
CA TYR A 36 16.95 -8.68 -4.97
C TYR A 36 16.31 -7.36 -4.53
N SER A 37 16.23 -7.17 -3.23
CA SER A 37 15.77 -5.93 -2.61
C SER A 37 16.77 -5.52 -1.53
N SER A 38 17.16 -4.25 -1.51
CA SER A 38 17.90 -3.68 -0.40
C SER A 38 17.02 -3.61 0.84
N THR A 39 17.63 -3.63 2.01
CA THR A 39 16.94 -3.34 3.27
C THR A 39 16.44 -1.90 3.25
N SER A 40 15.18 -1.70 3.61
CA SER A 40 14.54 -0.38 3.70
C SER A 40 13.80 -0.26 5.01
N THR A 41 13.72 0.97 5.52
CA THR A 41 12.86 1.32 6.65
C THR A 41 11.53 1.84 6.14
N TYR A 42 10.45 1.52 6.83
CA TYR A 42 9.11 1.93 6.44
C TYR A 42 8.42 2.65 7.59
N LEU A 43 7.84 3.80 7.30
CA LEU A 43 6.92 4.48 8.20
C LEU A 43 5.49 4.20 7.72
N LEU A 44 4.71 3.52 8.56
CA LEU A 44 3.34 3.13 8.23
C LEU A 44 2.35 4.16 8.76
N LEU A 45 1.38 4.52 7.93
CA LEU A 45 0.28 5.43 8.22
C LEU A 45 -1.02 4.66 8.00
N ILE A 46 -1.70 4.29 9.09
CA ILE A 46 -2.92 3.49 9.03
C ILE A 46 -4.09 4.36 9.48
N PRO A 47 -4.89 4.91 8.55
CA PRO A 47 -6.09 5.66 8.90
C PRO A 47 -7.12 4.73 9.56
N ASN A 48 -7.89 5.28 10.49
CA ASN A 48 -8.96 4.52 11.15
C ASN A 48 -10.20 4.40 10.24
N ILE A 49 -9.99 3.84 9.05
CA ILE A 49 -11.00 3.66 8.00
C ILE A 49 -10.94 2.22 7.51
N PHE A 50 -12.10 1.59 7.40
CA PHE A 50 -12.22 0.28 6.76
C PHE A 50 -12.43 0.45 5.26
N VAL A 51 -11.57 -0.18 4.45
CA VAL A 51 -11.68 -0.26 2.99
C VAL A 51 -11.97 -1.69 2.58
N SER A 52 -13.03 -1.90 1.81
CA SER A 52 -13.35 -3.21 1.25
C SER A 52 -12.47 -3.50 0.04
N THR A 53 -11.52 -4.41 0.19
CA THR A 53 -10.64 -4.87 -0.90
C THR A 53 -11.45 -5.35 -2.10
N ALA A 54 -12.50 -6.13 -1.88
CA ALA A 54 -13.38 -6.62 -2.95
C ALA A 54 -14.05 -5.47 -3.72
N LYS A 55 -14.50 -4.41 -3.03
CA LYS A 55 -15.09 -3.24 -3.67
C LYS A 55 -14.08 -2.55 -4.60
N ILE A 56 -12.83 -2.39 -4.16
CA ILE A 56 -11.80 -1.72 -4.96
C ILE A 56 -11.42 -2.54 -6.18
N PHE A 57 -11.23 -3.86 -6.03
CA PHE A 57 -10.92 -4.72 -7.17
C PHE A 57 -12.07 -4.84 -8.19
N ASN A 58 -13.32 -4.65 -7.76
CA ASN A 58 -14.50 -4.63 -8.64
C ASN A 58 -14.89 -3.22 -9.13
N SER A 59 -14.09 -2.20 -8.82
CA SER A 59 -14.38 -0.83 -9.23
C SER A 59 -14.29 -0.66 -10.75
N LYS A 60 -15.30 0.00 -11.33
CA LYS A 60 -15.27 0.45 -12.73
C LYS A 60 -14.16 1.48 -13.03
N HIS A 61 -13.59 2.07 -11.99
CA HIS A 61 -12.50 3.05 -12.07
C HIS A 61 -11.11 2.39 -12.02
N LEU A 62 -11.06 1.08 -11.87
CA LEU A 62 -9.80 0.35 -11.91
C LEU A 62 -9.32 0.25 -13.37
N SER A 63 -8.16 0.84 -13.64
CA SER A 63 -7.52 0.76 -14.95
C SER A 63 -6.31 -0.14 -14.88
N PHE A 64 -6.28 -1.14 -15.74
CA PHE A 64 -5.12 -2.04 -15.94
C PHE A 64 -4.30 -1.60 -17.16
N ASP A 65 -4.20 -0.30 -17.42
CA ASP A 65 -3.43 0.19 -18.56
C ASP A 65 -1.97 -0.25 -18.45
N LYS A 66 -1.49 -0.99 -19.46
CA LYS A 66 -0.11 -1.50 -19.54
C LYS A 66 0.96 -0.38 -19.55
N LYS A 67 0.55 0.87 -19.79
CA LYS A 67 1.42 2.05 -19.74
C LYS A 67 1.53 2.68 -18.36
N LEU A 68 0.82 2.15 -17.35
CA LEU A 68 0.93 2.64 -15.98
C LEU A 68 2.37 2.48 -15.48
N ASP A 69 2.87 3.54 -14.91
CA ASP A 69 4.14 3.58 -14.19
C ASP A 69 4.12 2.48 -13.11
N LYS A 70 4.95 1.44 -13.29
CA LYS A 70 5.06 0.30 -12.39
C LYS A 70 5.45 0.68 -10.95
N SER A 71 5.86 1.93 -10.74
CA SER A 71 6.15 2.47 -9.41
C SER A 71 4.91 2.93 -8.65
N LYS A 72 3.76 3.05 -9.32
CA LYS A 72 2.51 3.54 -8.73
C LYS A 72 1.53 2.40 -8.47
N ASN A 73 0.86 2.46 -7.33
CA ASN A 73 -0.22 1.54 -7.03
C ASN A 73 -1.48 1.94 -7.84
N SER A 74 -1.88 1.08 -8.79
CA SER A 74 -3.04 1.33 -9.67
C SER A 74 -4.37 1.38 -8.91
N LEU A 75 -4.42 0.83 -7.69
CA LEU A 75 -5.64 0.82 -6.87
C LEU A 75 -5.92 2.18 -6.22
N LEU A 76 -4.90 3.06 -6.08
CA LEU A 76 -5.08 4.37 -5.44
C LEU A 76 -6.13 5.22 -6.14
N SER A 77 -6.12 5.28 -7.47
CA SER A 77 -7.09 6.06 -8.23
C SER A 77 -8.52 5.55 -8.05
N ALA A 78 -8.68 4.23 -8.08
CA ALA A 78 -9.97 3.60 -7.81
C ALA A 78 -10.45 3.88 -6.39
N LEU A 79 -9.58 3.74 -5.39
CA LEU A 79 -9.91 4.00 -3.98
C LEU A 79 -10.33 5.45 -3.73
N LEU A 80 -9.64 6.42 -4.33
CA LEU A 80 -9.98 7.84 -4.21
C LEU A 80 -11.34 8.20 -4.84
N LEU A 81 -11.83 7.39 -5.79
CA LEU A 81 -13.13 7.58 -6.43
C LEU A 81 -14.25 6.79 -5.75
N GLU A 82 -13.93 5.68 -5.09
CA GLU A 82 -14.92 4.80 -4.45
C GLU A 82 -15.16 5.12 -2.97
N ASP A 83 -14.22 5.81 -2.31
CA ASP A 83 -14.27 6.06 -0.87
C ASP A 83 -13.96 7.52 -0.53
N GLU A 84 -15.01 8.32 -0.30
CA GLU A 84 -14.88 9.73 0.04
C GLU A 84 -14.23 9.97 1.41
N MET A 85 -14.39 9.03 2.36
CA MET A 85 -13.72 9.14 3.67
C MET A 85 -12.22 8.97 3.52
N PHE A 86 -11.78 7.95 2.77
CA PHE A 86 -10.37 7.77 2.47
C PHE A 86 -9.81 8.97 1.71
N LYS A 87 -10.51 9.44 0.69
CA LYS A 87 -10.12 10.60 -0.12
C LYS A 87 -9.90 11.85 0.74
N LYS A 88 -10.83 12.14 1.66
CA LYS A 88 -10.70 13.26 2.60
C LYS A 88 -9.45 13.13 3.48
N HIS A 89 -9.19 11.95 4.04
CA HIS A 89 -8.01 11.71 4.87
C HIS A 89 -6.72 11.78 4.04
N TYR A 90 -6.72 11.20 2.85
CA TYR A 90 -5.56 11.22 1.95
C TYR A 90 -5.13 12.63 1.58
N PHE A 91 -6.04 13.47 1.08
CA PHE A 91 -5.71 14.87 0.75
C PHE A 91 -5.53 15.75 2.00
N GLY A 92 -6.12 15.39 3.13
CA GLY A 92 -5.83 16.03 4.41
C GLY A 92 -4.37 15.91 4.82
N LEU A 93 -3.71 14.79 4.49
CA LEU A 93 -2.28 14.60 4.73
C LEU A 93 -1.41 15.62 3.96
N GLU A 94 -1.80 16.02 2.75
CA GLU A 94 -1.06 17.02 1.99
C GLU A 94 -1.02 18.37 2.72
N SER A 95 -2.16 18.78 3.27
CA SER A 95 -2.26 20.03 4.02
C SER A 95 -1.49 19.98 5.34
N LEU A 96 -1.44 18.81 5.98
CA LEU A 96 -0.75 18.62 7.26
C LEU A 96 0.76 18.49 7.12
N LEU A 97 1.22 17.72 6.14
CA LEU A 97 2.62 17.31 6.00
C LEU A 97 3.39 18.15 4.98
N GLY A 98 2.68 18.89 4.13
CA GLY A 98 3.26 19.62 3.01
C GLY A 98 3.52 18.73 1.79
N ALA A 99 3.59 19.37 0.62
CA ALA A 99 3.65 18.68 -0.67
C ALA A 99 4.89 17.77 -0.85
N HIS A 100 6.02 18.10 -0.21
CA HIS A 100 7.24 17.29 -0.30
C HIS A 100 7.05 15.90 0.32
N THR A 101 6.69 15.86 1.59
CA THR A 101 6.45 14.61 2.34
C THR A 101 5.25 13.84 1.77
N PHE A 102 4.16 14.55 1.41
CA PHE A 102 2.97 13.93 0.82
C PHE A 102 3.27 13.15 -0.46
N LYS A 103 4.13 13.64 -1.35
CA LYS A 103 4.52 12.94 -2.59
C LYS A 103 5.23 11.61 -2.37
N LYS A 104 5.82 11.40 -1.19
CA LYS A 104 6.48 10.15 -0.82
C LYS A 104 5.50 9.10 -0.29
N ILE A 105 4.26 9.49 0.06
CA ILE A 105 3.25 8.57 0.57
C ILE A 105 2.78 7.64 -0.53
N LYS A 106 2.85 6.34 -0.26
CA LYS A 106 2.39 5.27 -1.16
C LYS A 106 1.29 4.47 -0.49
N LEU A 107 0.32 4.01 -1.28
CA LEU A 107 -0.73 3.10 -0.83
C LEU A 107 -0.18 1.67 -0.75
N SER A 108 -0.50 0.96 0.32
CA SER A 108 -0.20 -0.47 0.48
C SER A 108 -1.40 -1.31 0.06
N GLY A 109 -1.22 -2.15 -0.97
CA GLY A 109 -2.30 -3.00 -1.49
C GLY A 109 -3.53 -2.19 -1.89
N SER A 110 -4.71 -2.62 -1.47
CA SER A 110 -5.99 -1.94 -1.70
C SER A 110 -6.28 -0.81 -0.70
N GLY A 111 -5.37 -0.57 0.25
CA GLY A 111 -5.56 0.41 1.34
C GLY A 111 -6.28 -0.24 2.55
N SER A 112 -6.63 0.50 3.56
CA SER A 112 -6.41 1.94 3.78
C SER A 112 -4.97 2.29 4.20
N ALA A 113 -4.14 1.29 4.52
CA ALA A 113 -2.76 1.50 4.94
C ALA A 113 -1.92 2.20 3.85
N MET A 114 -1.10 3.12 4.29
CA MET A 114 -0.14 3.86 3.46
C MET A 114 1.24 3.77 4.10
N PHE A 115 2.27 4.09 3.33
CA PHE A 115 3.64 4.06 3.84
C PHE A 115 4.54 5.09 3.15
N ILE A 116 5.61 5.46 3.86
CA ILE A 116 6.77 6.15 3.30
C ILE A 116 7.96 5.21 3.43
N GLN A 117 8.66 4.99 2.34
CA GLN A 117 9.88 4.18 2.30
C GLN A 117 11.09 5.07 2.55
N ASP A 118 12.00 4.62 3.44
CA ASP A 118 13.24 5.28 3.83
C ASP A 118 13.01 6.77 4.21
N PRO A 119 12.09 7.04 5.18
CA PRO A 119 11.82 8.39 5.64
C PRO A 119 13.06 8.96 6.33
N ASP A 120 13.34 10.23 6.11
CA ASP A 120 14.34 10.94 6.89
C ASP A 120 13.81 11.34 8.28
N LYS A 121 14.71 11.83 9.14
CA LYS A 121 14.35 12.18 10.51
C LYS A 121 13.32 13.33 10.57
N GLU A 122 13.43 14.31 9.68
CA GLU A 122 12.52 15.45 9.63
C GLU A 122 11.10 14.98 9.26
N GLU A 123 10.97 14.08 8.30
CA GLU A 123 9.69 13.50 7.90
C GLU A 123 9.06 12.69 9.03
N ILE A 124 9.85 11.91 9.75
CA ILE A 124 9.40 11.16 10.92
C ILE A 124 8.87 12.12 11.98
N ASP A 125 9.64 13.14 12.34
CA ASP A 125 9.27 14.13 13.36
C ASP A 125 8.01 14.91 12.97
N ILE A 126 7.89 15.32 11.71
CA ILE A 126 6.70 16.01 11.19
C ILE A 126 5.46 15.12 11.32
N ILE A 127 5.57 13.85 10.95
CA ILE A 127 4.45 12.92 10.96
C ILE A 127 3.99 12.62 12.38
N PHE A 128 4.91 12.30 13.30
CA PHE A 128 4.55 12.01 14.68
C PHE A 128 3.98 13.24 15.41
N ASN A 129 4.42 14.46 15.06
CA ASN A 129 3.94 15.69 15.70
C ASN A 129 2.62 16.21 15.13
N LYS A 130 2.30 15.94 13.87
CA LYS A 130 1.14 16.52 13.18
C LYS A 130 -0.01 15.56 12.94
N ILE A 131 0.26 14.26 12.93
CA ILE A 131 -0.78 13.26 12.72
C ILE A 131 -1.47 12.98 14.06
N GLU A 132 -2.74 13.36 14.12
CA GLU A 132 -3.62 13.16 15.26
C GLU A 132 -4.22 11.73 15.29
N ASN A 133 -5.11 11.49 16.27
CA ASN A 133 -5.77 10.23 16.63
C ASN A 133 -6.52 9.50 15.50
N ASN A 134 -6.62 10.07 14.31
CA ASN A 134 -7.27 9.45 13.15
C ASN A 134 -6.38 8.46 12.40
N PHE A 135 -5.10 8.37 12.77
CA PHE A 135 -4.14 7.45 12.20
C PHE A 135 -3.37 6.72 13.30
N ARG A 136 -3.01 5.48 13.01
CA ARG A 136 -1.95 4.78 13.74
C ARG A 136 -0.67 4.86 12.93
N VAL A 137 0.42 5.26 13.59
CA VAL A 137 1.75 5.42 12.97
C VAL A 137 2.69 4.40 13.58
N PHE A 138 3.47 3.70 12.73
CA PHE A 138 4.45 2.69 13.14
C PHE A 138 5.73 2.87 12.31
N GLN A 139 6.88 2.73 12.98
CA GLN A 139 8.19 2.70 12.35
C GLN A 139 8.86 1.35 12.55
#